data_a3e8f0d51247cef5e2f019e6f81b4b82
#
_entry.id   a3e8f0d51247cef5e2f019e6f81b4b82
#
_cell.length_a   1.000
_cell.length_b   1.000
_cell.length_c   1.000
_cell.angle_alpha   90.00
_cell.angle_beta   90.00
_cell.angle_gamma   90.00
#
_symmetry.space_group_name_H-M   'P 1'
#
loop_
_entity.id
_entity.type
_entity.pdbx_description
1 polymer ?
#
loop_
_entity_poly.entity_id
_entity_poly.type
_entity_poly.pdbx_seq_one_letter_code
_entity_poly.pdbx_strand_id
1 'polypeptide(L)'
;HYIVNGAKTWTTLAQNADWIFCLVRTETTQKKQEGISFLLIDMNTPGIEVKPIITIDGDHEVNTVFFTDVKVPADQLIGEEGKGWTYAKFLLAHERFGIAGVPVCKVQISRLKEKTAAYNDLDLNKKIAELEIDLMALEFTALRTLAAIASGGHPGAESSILKIRGTEIQQRS
;
A
#
# COMPACT_ATOMS: atom_id res chain seq x y z
N HIS A 1 -26.61 8.24 -9.97
CA HIS A 1 -25.99 7.91 -8.69
C HIS A 1 -25.93 6.41 -8.48
N TYR A 2 -24.99 5.98 -7.68
CA TYR A 2 -24.85 4.59 -7.21
C TYR A 2 -25.40 4.49 -5.78
N ILE A 3 -25.93 3.32 -5.42
CA ILE A 3 -26.24 2.96 -4.03
C ILE A 3 -25.27 1.87 -3.61
N VAL A 4 -24.41 2.18 -2.64
CA VAL A 4 -23.33 1.29 -2.21
C VAL A 4 -23.70 0.62 -0.90
N ASN A 5 -23.62 -0.73 -0.88
CA ASN A 5 -23.85 -1.58 0.27
C ASN A 5 -22.69 -2.57 0.43
N GLY A 6 -22.22 -2.78 1.65
CA GLY A 6 -21.16 -3.75 1.94
C GLY A 6 -20.17 -3.27 2.99
N ALA A 7 -18.98 -3.85 2.99
CA ALA A 7 -17.91 -3.47 3.92
C ALA A 7 -16.53 -3.60 3.28
N LYS A 8 -15.59 -2.78 3.78
CA LYS A 8 -14.16 -2.85 3.49
C LYS A 8 -13.40 -3.04 4.80
N THR A 9 -12.57 -4.07 4.86
CA THR A 9 -11.78 -4.39 6.06
C THR A 9 -10.30 -4.08 5.82
N TRP A 10 -9.58 -3.79 6.88
CA TRP A 10 -8.16 -3.39 6.88
C TRP A 10 -7.90 -2.05 6.17
N THR A 11 -8.86 -1.13 6.26
CA THR A 11 -8.72 0.21 5.68
C THR A 11 -7.86 1.08 6.59
N THR A 12 -6.63 1.31 6.16
CA THR A 12 -5.64 2.11 6.90
C THR A 12 -6.10 3.56 7.01
N LEU A 13 -6.04 4.12 8.23
CA LEU A 13 -6.36 5.51 8.58
C LEU A 13 -7.75 6.00 8.14
N ALA A 14 -8.72 5.10 7.97
CA ALA A 14 -10.08 5.49 7.56
C ALA A 14 -10.74 6.46 8.55
N GLN A 15 -10.37 6.42 9.83
CA GLN A 15 -10.85 7.34 10.86
C GLN A 15 -10.42 8.79 10.63
N ASN A 16 -9.40 9.03 9.81
CA ASN A 16 -8.85 10.36 9.50
C ASN A 16 -9.07 10.75 8.02
N ALA A 17 -9.70 9.88 7.24
CA ALA A 17 -9.85 10.07 5.81
C ALA A 17 -11.11 10.88 5.48
N ASP A 18 -11.00 11.86 4.60
CA ASP A 18 -12.13 12.58 4.03
C ASP A 18 -12.77 11.84 2.85
N TRP A 19 -11.96 11.05 2.14
CA TRP A 19 -12.37 10.30 0.95
C TRP A 19 -11.85 8.87 0.98
N ILE A 20 -12.64 7.95 0.42
CA ILE A 20 -12.21 6.59 0.14
C ILE A 20 -12.38 6.26 -1.34
N PHE A 21 -11.36 5.68 -1.96
CA PHE A 21 -11.56 5.00 -3.23
C PHE A 21 -12.09 3.57 -2.96
N CYS A 22 -13.11 3.20 -3.68
CA CYS A 22 -13.82 1.97 -3.41
C CYS A 22 -14.05 1.16 -4.70
N LEU A 23 -13.56 -0.07 -4.72
CA LEU A 23 -13.94 -1.02 -5.75
C LEU A 23 -15.31 -1.60 -5.41
N VAL A 24 -16.26 -1.40 -6.29
CA VAL A 24 -17.65 -1.86 -6.13
C VAL A 24 -18.05 -2.75 -7.30
N ARG A 25 -18.97 -3.67 -7.06
CA ARG A 25 -19.54 -4.50 -8.13
C ARG A 25 -20.77 -3.80 -8.71
N THR A 26 -20.66 -3.37 -9.94
CA THR A 26 -21.77 -2.74 -10.68
C THR A 26 -22.48 -3.71 -11.60
N GLU A 27 -21.81 -4.81 -11.99
CA GLU A 27 -22.39 -5.84 -12.86
C GLU A 27 -21.92 -7.23 -12.44
N THR A 28 -22.80 -8.23 -12.53
CA THR A 28 -22.46 -9.64 -12.34
C THR A 28 -22.11 -10.28 -13.67
N THR A 29 -20.86 -10.68 -13.84
CA THR A 29 -20.35 -11.33 -15.06
C THR A 29 -19.80 -12.71 -14.74
N GLN A 30 -19.46 -13.49 -15.79
CA GLN A 30 -18.87 -14.82 -15.59
C GLN A 30 -17.48 -14.78 -14.93
N LYS A 31 -16.69 -13.73 -15.20
CA LYS A 31 -15.37 -13.56 -14.62
C LYS A 31 -15.43 -12.60 -13.41
N LYS A 32 -14.89 -13.04 -12.29
CA LYS A 32 -14.90 -12.28 -11.01
C LYS A 32 -14.29 -10.89 -11.10
N GLN A 33 -13.37 -10.65 -12.03
CA GLN A 33 -12.67 -9.38 -12.23
C GLN A 33 -13.43 -8.39 -13.13
N GLU A 34 -14.39 -8.86 -13.92
CA GLU A 34 -15.25 -8.02 -14.76
C GLU A 34 -16.42 -7.47 -13.94
N GLY A 35 -17.03 -6.37 -14.38
CA GLY A 35 -18.16 -5.75 -13.69
C GLY A 35 -17.81 -5.09 -12.36
N ILE A 36 -16.52 -4.78 -12.14
CA ILE A 36 -16.03 -4.00 -11.00
C ILE A 36 -15.77 -2.57 -11.45
N SER A 37 -16.33 -1.60 -10.74
CA SER A 37 -16.13 -0.17 -10.96
C SER A 37 -15.34 0.46 -9.83
N PHE A 38 -14.75 1.62 -10.06
CA PHE A 38 -13.91 2.33 -9.11
C PHE A 38 -14.59 3.67 -8.77
N LEU A 39 -15.05 3.82 -7.54
CA LEU A 39 -15.73 5.02 -7.07
C LEU A 39 -14.88 5.79 -6.08
N LEU A 40 -14.98 7.12 -6.11
CA LEU A 40 -14.58 7.99 -5.00
C LEU A 40 -15.79 8.25 -4.13
N ILE A 41 -15.68 8.05 -2.82
CA ILE A 41 -16.78 8.23 -1.89
C ILE A 41 -16.34 9.18 -0.79
N ASP A 42 -17.09 10.26 -0.56
CA ASP A 42 -16.91 11.16 0.57
C ASP A 42 -17.28 10.42 1.84
N MET A 43 -16.34 10.34 2.79
CA MET A 43 -16.50 9.61 4.06
C MET A 43 -17.53 10.22 4.99
N ASN A 44 -17.97 11.48 4.73
CA ASN A 44 -19.06 12.14 5.45
C ASN A 44 -20.46 11.76 4.91
N THR A 45 -20.53 10.95 3.85
CA THR A 45 -21.81 10.56 3.26
C THR A 45 -22.65 9.73 4.27
N PRO A 46 -23.93 10.05 4.47
CA PRO A 46 -24.79 9.26 5.34
C PRO A 46 -24.80 7.77 4.97
N GLY A 47 -24.76 6.90 5.98
CA GLY A 47 -24.71 5.45 5.80
C GLY A 47 -23.31 4.85 5.86
N ILE A 48 -22.27 5.68 6.04
CA ILE A 48 -20.90 5.22 6.29
C ILE A 48 -20.66 5.13 7.79
N GLU A 49 -20.13 3.98 8.24
CA GLU A 49 -19.69 3.75 9.61
C GLU A 49 -18.26 3.20 9.61
N VAL A 50 -17.35 3.85 10.35
CA VAL A 50 -15.96 3.41 10.52
C VAL A 50 -15.80 2.76 11.88
N LYS A 51 -15.37 1.50 11.90
CA LYS A 51 -15.09 0.76 13.15
C LYS A 51 -13.60 0.44 13.27
N PRO A 52 -12.98 0.73 14.41
CA PRO A 52 -11.58 0.43 14.66
C PRO A 52 -11.32 -1.07 14.69
N ILE A 53 -10.15 -1.45 14.19
CA ILE A 53 -9.54 -2.76 14.44
C ILE A 53 -8.30 -2.49 15.27
N ILE A 54 -8.30 -2.96 16.53
CA ILE A 54 -7.13 -2.86 17.39
C ILE A 54 -6.18 -4.00 17.05
N THR A 55 -4.95 -3.66 16.68
CA THR A 55 -3.92 -4.61 16.29
C THR A 55 -3.21 -5.20 17.53
N ILE A 56 -2.39 -6.24 17.31
CA ILE A 56 -1.76 -6.99 18.44
C ILE A 56 -0.80 -6.12 19.28
N ASP A 57 -0.29 -5.04 18.72
CA ASP A 57 0.55 -4.03 19.39
C ASP A 57 -0.27 -3.00 20.21
N GLY A 58 -1.61 -3.07 20.13
CA GLY A 58 -2.53 -2.16 20.80
C GLY A 58 -2.87 -0.90 20.02
N ASP A 59 -2.33 -0.72 18.83
CA ASP A 59 -2.54 0.47 17.99
C ASP A 59 -3.85 0.41 17.21
N HIS A 60 -4.35 1.61 16.84
CA HIS A 60 -5.51 1.82 15.98
C HIS A 60 -5.08 2.47 14.67
N GLU A 61 -4.59 1.69 13.73
CA GLU A 61 -4.20 2.15 12.40
C GLU A 61 -5.20 1.73 11.33
N VAL A 62 -5.82 0.56 11.48
CA VAL A 62 -6.70 -0.05 10.50
C VAL A 62 -8.14 -0.14 10.97
N ASN A 63 -9.07 -0.18 10.00
CA ASN A 63 -10.50 -0.10 10.26
C ASN A 63 -11.29 -1.06 9.39
N THR A 64 -12.54 -1.34 9.80
CA THR A 64 -13.60 -1.79 8.92
C THR A 64 -14.52 -0.61 8.61
N VAL A 65 -14.76 -0.35 7.32
CA VAL A 65 -15.70 0.68 6.85
C VAL A 65 -16.94 -0.01 6.32
N PHE A 66 -18.09 0.30 6.90
CA PHE A 66 -19.40 -0.21 6.50
C PHE A 66 -20.13 0.81 5.64
N PHE A 67 -20.83 0.33 4.66
CA PHE A 67 -21.67 1.12 3.75
C PHE A 67 -23.09 0.56 3.78
N THR A 68 -24.05 1.38 4.17
CA THR A 68 -25.48 1.03 4.21
C THR A 68 -26.25 2.08 3.43
N ASP A 69 -26.74 1.70 2.25
CA ASP A 69 -27.48 2.55 1.32
C ASP A 69 -26.79 3.88 0.99
N VAL A 70 -25.46 3.87 0.94
CA VAL A 70 -24.63 5.05 0.69
C VAL A 70 -24.85 5.54 -0.73
N LYS A 71 -25.33 6.77 -0.87
CA LYS A 71 -25.63 7.39 -2.16
C LYS A 71 -24.41 8.12 -2.70
N VAL A 72 -23.83 7.60 -3.78
CA VAL A 72 -22.64 8.17 -4.43
C VAL A 72 -23.02 8.80 -5.76
N PRO A 73 -22.70 10.08 -6.01
CA PRO A 73 -22.95 10.73 -7.29
C PRO A 73 -22.30 9.98 -8.47
N ALA A 74 -22.92 10.03 -9.65
CA ALA A 74 -22.42 9.29 -10.82
C ALA A 74 -21.09 9.86 -11.37
N ASP A 75 -20.83 11.13 -11.16
CA ASP A 75 -19.60 11.83 -11.52
C ASP A 75 -18.39 11.47 -10.64
N GLN A 76 -18.62 10.73 -9.56
CA GLN A 76 -17.58 10.16 -8.71
C GLN A 76 -17.06 8.80 -9.23
N LEU A 77 -17.51 8.35 -10.38
CA LEU A 77 -16.94 7.21 -11.10
C LEU A 77 -15.56 7.58 -11.68
N ILE A 78 -14.54 6.82 -11.33
CA ILE A 78 -13.22 6.95 -11.93
C ILE A 78 -13.16 6.13 -13.20
N GLY A 79 -12.95 6.82 -14.32
CA GLY A 79 -12.86 6.22 -15.66
C GLY A 79 -14.18 5.62 -16.13
N GLU A 80 -14.16 4.36 -16.57
CA GLU A 80 -15.31 3.67 -17.17
C GLU A 80 -15.90 2.65 -16.19
N GLU A 81 -17.23 2.51 -16.21
CA GLU A 81 -17.94 1.46 -15.47
C GLU A 81 -17.47 0.07 -15.91
N GLY A 82 -17.30 -0.83 -14.95
CA GLY A 82 -16.82 -2.18 -15.20
C GLY A 82 -15.29 -2.32 -15.41
N LYS A 83 -14.54 -1.20 -15.46
CA LYS A 83 -13.07 -1.18 -15.66
C LYS A 83 -12.26 -1.00 -14.38
N GLY A 84 -12.88 -0.95 -13.22
CA GLY A 84 -12.24 -0.69 -11.93
C GLY A 84 -11.11 -1.64 -11.59
N TRP A 85 -11.19 -2.92 -11.99
CA TRP A 85 -10.09 -3.88 -11.80
C TRP A 85 -8.81 -3.49 -12.56
N THR A 86 -8.96 -2.93 -13.75
CA THR A 86 -7.82 -2.44 -14.55
C THR A 86 -7.16 -1.25 -13.87
N TYR A 87 -7.94 -0.31 -13.33
CA TYR A 87 -7.44 0.84 -12.58
C TYR A 87 -6.75 0.43 -11.27
N ALA A 88 -7.34 -0.53 -10.54
CA ALA A 88 -6.73 -1.08 -9.34
C ALA A 88 -5.37 -1.76 -9.61
N LYS A 89 -5.26 -2.53 -10.70
CA LYS A 89 -3.97 -3.14 -11.09
C LYS A 89 -2.91 -2.08 -11.41
N PHE A 90 -3.29 -1.02 -12.09
CA PHE A 90 -2.40 0.10 -12.40
C PHE A 90 -1.90 0.76 -11.10
N LEU A 91 -2.81 1.13 -10.22
CA LEU A 91 -2.48 1.73 -8.92
C LEU A 91 -1.53 0.85 -8.11
N LEU A 92 -1.88 -0.43 -7.92
CA LEU A 92 -1.09 -1.37 -7.13
C LEU A 92 0.32 -1.62 -7.71
N ALA A 93 0.49 -1.54 -9.02
CA ALA A 93 1.82 -1.69 -9.65
C ALA A 93 2.75 -0.53 -9.26
N HIS A 94 2.22 0.70 -9.21
CA HIS A 94 2.97 1.90 -8.84
C HIS A 94 3.21 1.99 -7.33
N GLU A 95 2.22 1.61 -6.52
CA GLU A 95 2.32 1.62 -5.06
C GLU A 95 3.44 0.72 -4.53
N ARG A 96 3.64 -0.45 -5.12
CA ARG A 96 4.68 -1.41 -4.72
C ARG A 96 6.08 -0.82 -4.70
N PHE A 97 6.35 0.17 -5.54
CA PHE A 97 7.63 0.86 -5.56
C PHE A 97 7.87 1.65 -4.25
N GLY A 98 6.87 2.39 -3.77
CA GLY A 98 6.96 3.14 -2.50
C GLY A 98 7.16 2.25 -1.28
N ILE A 99 6.58 1.05 -1.30
CA ILE A 99 6.65 0.07 -0.18
C ILE A 99 8.07 -0.50 0.02
N ALA A 100 8.99 -0.37 -0.96
CA ALA A 100 10.38 -0.77 -0.79
C ALA A 100 11.06 -0.13 0.43
N GLY A 101 10.62 1.08 0.83
CA GLY A 101 10.99 1.71 2.09
C GLY A 101 12.48 2.02 2.23
N VAL A 102 13.23 2.19 1.13
CA VAL A 102 14.69 2.45 1.16
C VAL A 102 15.07 3.55 2.14
N PRO A 103 14.41 4.74 2.17
CA PRO A 103 14.75 5.78 3.14
C PRO A 103 14.54 5.35 4.59
N VAL A 104 13.46 4.61 4.86
CA VAL A 104 13.15 4.09 6.21
C VAL A 104 14.24 3.10 6.64
N CYS A 105 14.61 2.17 5.78
CA CYS A 105 15.69 1.21 6.06
C CYS A 105 17.02 1.92 6.35
N LYS A 106 17.37 2.98 5.60
CA LYS A 106 18.58 3.78 5.85
C LYS A 106 18.58 4.38 7.26
N VAL A 107 17.47 4.98 7.66
CA VAL A 107 17.34 5.58 9.00
C VAL A 107 17.43 4.51 10.10
N GLN A 108 16.76 3.36 9.90
CA GLN A 108 16.80 2.27 10.88
C GLN A 108 18.21 1.70 11.06
N ILE A 109 18.91 1.42 9.97
CA ILE A 109 20.30 0.91 10.02
C ILE A 109 21.25 1.95 10.62
N SER A 110 21.10 3.24 10.30
CA SER A 110 21.89 4.31 10.92
C SER A 110 21.69 4.34 12.44
N ARG A 111 20.45 4.30 12.91
CA ARG A 111 20.12 4.24 14.35
C ARG A 111 20.66 2.98 15.01
N LEU A 112 20.62 1.83 14.33
CA LEU A 112 21.18 0.59 14.83
C LEU A 112 22.70 0.73 15.03
N LYS A 113 23.42 1.26 14.05
CA LYS A 113 24.87 1.54 14.12
C LYS A 113 25.21 2.48 15.28
N GLU A 114 24.47 3.56 15.44
CA GLU A 114 24.67 4.51 16.53
C GLU A 114 24.50 3.86 17.90
N LYS A 115 23.43 3.06 18.08
CA LYS A 115 23.15 2.38 19.36
C LYS A 115 24.15 1.28 19.67
N THR A 116 24.73 0.65 18.66
CA THR A 116 25.65 -0.48 18.82
C THR A 116 27.11 -0.06 18.77
N ALA A 117 27.45 1.19 18.49
CA ALA A 117 28.80 1.69 18.34
C ALA A 117 29.72 1.43 19.55
N ALA A 118 29.14 1.38 20.76
CA ALA A 118 29.88 1.09 21.99
C ALA A 118 30.14 -0.42 22.21
N TYR A 119 29.44 -1.31 21.47
CA TYR A 119 29.61 -2.74 21.59
C TYR A 119 30.69 -3.21 20.62
N ASN A 120 31.77 -3.78 21.15
CA ASN A 120 32.82 -4.39 20.33
C ASN A 120 32.45 -5.84 19.97
N ASP A 121 31.31 -6.01 19.32
CA ASP A 121 30.76 -7.32 18.94
C ASP A 121 30.92 -7.53 17.43
N LEU A 122 31.81 -8.46 17.05
CA LEU A 122 32.10 -8.76 15.65
C LEU A 122 30.90 -9.39 14.91
N ASP A 123 30.11 -10.21 15.59
CA ASP A 123 28.95 -10.86 14.97
C ASP A 123 27.84 -9.84 14.70
N LEU A 124 27.63 -8.90 15.61
CA LEU A 124 26.69 -7.80 15.41
C LEU A 124 27.13 -6.91 14.26
N ASN A 125 28.39 -6.51 14.23
CA ASN A 125 28.96 -5.69 13.15
C ASN A 125 28.83 -6.39 11.78
N LYS A 126 29.05 -7.70 11.73
CA LYS A 126 28.86 -8.50 10.52
C LYS A 126 27.39 -8.47 10.05
N LYS A 127 26.42 -8.66 10.94
CA LYS A 127 24.98 -8.60 10.62
C LYS A 127 24.58 -7.23 10.10
N ILE A 128 25.11 -6.15 10.68
CA ILE A 128 24.86 -4.78 10.21
C ILE A 128 25.43 -4.59 8.80
N ALA A 129 26.65 -5.06 8.54
CA ALA A 129 27.25 -4.97 7.21
C ALA A 129 26.45 -5.75 6.15
N GLU A 130 25.93 -6.94 6.49
CA GLU A 130 25.04 -7.71 5.62
C GLU A 130 23.75 -6.93 5.29
N LEU A 131 23.14 -6.25 6.28
CA LEU A 131 21.98 -5.40 6.06
C LEU A 131 22.30 -4.21 5.16
N GLU A 132 23.47 -3.58 5.31
CA GLU A 132 23.90 -2.47 4.44
C GLU A 132 24.11 -2.93 2.98
N ILE A 133 24.66 -4.12 2.77
CA ILE A 133 24.83 -4.72 1.43
C ILE A 133 23.44 -4.99 0.80
N ASP A 134 22.53 -5.61 1.55
CA ASP A 134 21.18 -5.88 1.11
C ASP A 134 20.42 -4.58 0.76
N LEU A 135 20.56 -3.54 1.61
CA LEU A 135 19.96 -2.24 1.36
C LEU A 135 20.53 -1.53 0.13
N MET A 136 21.84 -1.62 -0.09
CA MET A 136 22.48 -1.07 -1.30
C MET A 136 21.95 -1.75 -2.56
N ALA A 137 21.83 -3.07 -2.57
CA ALA A 137 21.25 -3.83 -3.67
C ALA A 137 19.80 -3.44 -3.94
N LEU A 138 19.00 -3.26 -2.86
CA LEU A 138 17.63 -2.77 -2.95
C LEU A 138 17.56 -1.37 -3.56
N GLU A 139 18.38 -0.44 -3.11
CA GLU A 139 18.43 0.94 -3.59
C GLU A 139 18.77 1.01 -5.08
N PHE A 140 19.82 0.31 -5.53
CA PHE A 140 20.17 0.29 -6.96
C PHE A 140 19.08 -0.36 -7.80
N THR A 141 18.38 -1.37 -7.30
CA THR A 141 17.25 -1.98 -7.99
C THR A 141 16.09 -0.97 -8.11
N ALA A 142 15.80 -0.21 -7.04
CA ALA A 142 14.79 0.83 -7.04
C ALA A 142 15.14 1.96 -8.03
N LEU A 143 16.40 2.43 -8.04
CA LEU A 143 16.86 3.46 -8.97
C LEU A 143 16.78 3.01 -10.43
N ARG A 144 17.11 1.76 -10.73
CA ARG A 144 16.96 1.18 -12.08
C ARG A 144 15.50 1.15 -12.52
N THR A 145 14.60 0.75 -11.62
CA THR A 145 13.16 0.74 -11.91
C THR A 145 12.64 2.15 -12.17
N LEU A 146 13.05 3.13 -11.36
CA LEU A 146 12.72 4.54 -11.57
C LEU A 146 13.22 5.06 -12.92
N ALA A 147 14.46 4.76 -13.28
CA ALA A 147 15.03 5.18 -14.56
C ALA A 147 14.25 4.58 -15.76
N ALA A 148 13.83 3.30 -15.64
CA ALA A 148 13.02 2.65 -16.66
C ALA A 148 11.63 3.33 -16.79
N ILE A 149 10.98 3.66 -15.68
CA ILE A 149 9.70 4.37 -15.66
C ILE A 149 9.86 5.78 -16.25
N ALA A 150 10.90 6.52 -15.86
CA ALA A 150 11.19 7.86 -16.38
C ALA A 150 11.44 7.86 -17.90
N SER A 151 11.90 6.74 -18.47
CA SER A 151 12.08 6.55 -19.90
C SER A 151 10.81 6.05 -20.62
N GLY A 152 9.65 6.12 -20.00
CA GLY A 152 8.36 5.71 -20.58
C GLY A 152 8.03 4.23 -20.43
N GLY A 153 8.80 3.47 -19.65
CA GLY A 153 8.49 2.08 -19.30
C GLY A 153 7.42 1.97 -18.21
N HIS A 154 7.03 0.74 -17.91
CA HIS A 154 6.09 0.42 -16.81
C HIS A 154 6.80 -0.42 -15.75
N PRO A 155 6.36 -0.33 -14.45
CA PRO A 155 6.86 -1.20 -13.43
C PRO A 155 6.63 -2.68 -13.78
N GLY A 156 7.70 -3.45 -13.82
CA GLY A 156 7.67 -4.89 -14.11
C GLY A 156 7.64 -5.75 -12.84
N ALA A 157 8.02 -7.02 -12.98
CA ALA A 157 8.09 -7.99 -11.89
C ALA A 157 9.06 -7.57 -10.77
N GLU A 158 10.08 -6.76 -11.10
CA GLU A 158 11.05 -6.20 -10.14
C GLU A 158 10.39 -5.37 -9.04
N SER A 159 9.25 -4.73 -9.30
CA SER A 159 8.48 -4.01 -8.27
C SER A 159 8.04 -4.93 -7.12
N SER A 160 7.76 -6.20 -7.41
CA SER A 160 7.45 -7.19 -6.38
C SER A 160 8.68 -7.60 -5.57
N ILE A 161 9.85 -7.70 -6.22
CA ILE A 161 11.12 -7.95 -5.54
C ILE A 161 11.44 -6.81 -4.57
N LEU A 162 11.26 -5.56 -5.00
CA LEU A 162 11.49 -4.38 -4.17
C LEU A 162 10.64 -4.43 -2.89
N LYS A 163 9.34 -4.76 -3.00
CA LYS A 163 8.46 -4.90 -1.84
C LYS A 163 8.94 -5.99 -0.89
N ILE A 164 9.21 -7.19 -1.39
CA ILE A 164 9.63 -8.34 -0.57
C ILE A 164 10.94 -8.02 0.16
N ARG A 165 11.97 -7.64 -0.58
CA ARG A 165 13.30 -7.38 0.01
C ARG A 165 13.29 -6.19 0.96
N GLY A 166 12.54 -5.12 0.64
CA GLY A 166 12.40 -3.98 1.53
C GLY A 166 11.78 -4.35 2.87
N THR A 167 10.69 -5.13 2.86
CA THR A 167 10.06 -5.59 4.11
C THR A 167 10.94 -6.56 4.90
N GLU A 168 11.70 -7.44 4.25
CA GLU A 168 12.66 -8.34 4.92
C GLU A 168 13.79 -7.56 5.59
N ILE A 169 14.33 -6.52 4.96
CA ILE A 169 15.36 -5.65 5.53
C ILE A 169 14.81 -4.92 6.76
N GLN A 170 13.58 -4.35 6.66
CA GLN A 170 12.93 -3.68 7.79
C GLN A 170 12.72 -4.60 8.99
N GLN A 171 12.36 -5.86 8.77
CA GLN A 171 12.17 -6.83 9.86
C GLN A 171 13.49 -7.29 10.51
N ARG A 172 14.61 -7.19 9.80
CA ARG A 172 15.93 -7.58 10.29
C ARG A 172 16.70 -6.44 10.95
N SER A 173 16.29 -5.18 10.70
CA SER A 173 16.90 -3.97 11.27
C SER A 173 16.23 -3.57 12.59
#